data_2c3a8a01ec7a181f9d57fda5bae0fb75
#
_entry.id   2c3a8a01ec7a181f9d57fda5bae0fb75
#
_cell.length_a   1.000
_cell.length_b   1.000
_cell.length_c   1.000
_cell.angle_alpha   90.00
_cell.angle_beta   90.00
_cell.angle_gamma   90.00
#
_symmetry.space_group_name_H-M   'P 1'
#
loop_
_entity.id
_entity.type
_entity.pdbx_description
1 polymer ?
#
loop_
_entity_poly.entity_id
_entity_poly.type
_entity_poly.pdbx_seq_one_letter_code
_entity_poly.pdbx_strand_id
1 'polypeptide(L)'
;MELKLIREIFTPTETLGSLFVDGNFFCYTLEDTIRSIKVQDQTAIDKGNYRVILSISNRFKRLMPEVLNVPNFEGIRIHGGNTHVDSSGCILVGQHRYLNKPNPIKKSILNWIQGTQESKITALIQKAINRTEKVYLTII
;
A
#
# COMPACT_ATOMS: atom_id res chain seq x y z
N MET A 1 -11.87 9.12 -8.77
CA MET A 1 -10.51 8.59 -9.03
C MET A 1 -10.50 7.11 -8.69
N GLU A 2 -10.00 6.31 -9.59
CA GLU A 2 -9.86 4.86 -9.41
C GLU A 2 -8.42 4.49 -9.18
N LEU A 3 -8.15 3.89 -8.02
CA LEU A 3 -6.87 3.24 -7.74
C LEU A 3 -7.05 1.74 -7.95
N LYS A 4 -6.12 1.11 -8.66
CA LYS A 4 -6.14 -0.33 -8.89
C LYS A 4 -4.81 -0.93 -8.50
N LEU A 5 -4.83 -1.83 -7.53
CA LEU A 5 -3.67 -2.59 -7.10
C LEU A 5 -3.75 -3.98 -7.70
N ILE A 6 -2.79 -4.31 -8.55
CA ILE A 6 -2.66 -5.66 -9.12
C ILE A 6 -1.54 -6.36 -8.36
N ARG A 7 -1.89 -7.39 -7.61
CA ARG A 7 -0.92 -8.23 -6.91
C ARG A 7 -0.28 -9.18 -7.90
N GLU A 8 1.05 -9.26 -7.88
CA GLU A 8 1.81 -9.93 -8.95
C GLU A 8 2.72 -11.05 -8.42
N ILE A 9 3.40 -10.83 -7.30
CA ILE A 9 4.39 -11.76 -6.75
C ILE A 9 3.99 -12.11 -5.33
N PHE A 10 3.88 -13.40 -5.06
CA PHE A 10 3.40 -13.93 -3.78
C PHE A 10 4.51 -14.77 -3.14
N THR A 11 4.92 -14.39 -1.94
CA THR A 11 5.96 -15.11 -1.19
C THR A 11 5.46 -15.44 0.22
N PRO A 12 6.20 -16.26 0.99
CA PRO A 12 5.81 -16.52 2.38
C PRO A 12 5.81 -15.31 3.30
N THR A 13 6.47 -14.21 2.93
CA THR A 13 6.61 -13.03 3.79
C THR A 13 5.94 -11.77 3.24
N GLU A 14 5.85 -11.62 1.91
CA GLU A 14 5.28 -10.41 1.29
C GLU A 14 4.50 -10.69 0.02
N THR A 15 3.74 -9.69 -0.38
CA THR A 15 3.04 -9.63 -1.65
C THR A 15 3.49 -8.37 -2.38
N LEU A 16 3.99 -8.53 -3.60
CA LEU A 16 4.46 -7.42 -4.43
C LEU A 16 3.47 -7.19 -5.56
N GLY A 17 3.23 -5.92 -5.87
CA GLY A 17 2.27 -5.55 -6.90
C GLY A 17 2.56 -4.22 -7.55
N SER A 18 1.61 -3.78 -8.36
CA SER A 18 1.64 -2.51 -9.07
C SER A 18 0.36 -1.73 -8.80
N LEU A 19 0.50 -0.44 -8.60
CA LEU A 19 -0.62 0.47 -8.39
C LEU A 19 -0.83 1.33 -9.63
N PHE A 20 -2.08 1.38 -10.08
CA PHE A 20 -2.51 2.19 -11.22
C PHE A 20 -3.46 3.28 -10.73
N VAL A 21 -3.33 4.46 -11.28
CA VAL A 21 -4.21 5.60 -11.02
C VAL A 21 -4.95 5.93 -12.31
N ASP A 22 -6.27 5.80 -12.29
CA ASP A 22 -7.13 6.02 -13.46
C ASP A 22 -6.62 5.30 -14.72
N GLY A 23 -6.20 4.04 -14.54
CA GLY A 23 -5.73 3.18 -15.62
C GLY A 23 -4.24 3.31 -15.98
N ASN A 24 -3.51 4.25 -15.39
CA ASN A 24 -2.09 4.48 -15.70
C ASN A 24 -1.21 3.96 -14.56
N PHE A 25 -0.14 3.25 -14.91
CA PHE A 25 0.82 2.79 -13.93
C PHE A 25 1.37 3.96 -13.13
N PHE A 26 1.34 3.83 -11.80
CA PHE A 26 1.82 4.88 -10.91
C PHE A 26 3.07 4.48 -10.16
N CYS A 27 3.05 3.32 -9.48
CA CYS A 27 4.17 2.88 -8.66
C CYS A 27 4.07 1.39 -8.32
N TYR A 28 5.10 0.86 -7.67
CA TYR A 28 5.10 -0.49 -7.10
C TYR A 28 4.52 -0.49 -5.70
N THR A 29 4.01 -1.66 -5.29
CA THR A 29 3.47 -1.87 -3.94
C THR A 29 4.12 -3.07 -3.27
N LEU A 30 4.13 -3.04 -1.94
CA LEU A 30 4.54 -4.16 -1.11
C LEU A 30 3.60 -4.24 0.08
N GLU A 31 3.06 -5.44 0.31
CA GLU A 31 2.18 -5.75 1.42
C GLU A 31 2.70 -6.99 2.14
N ASP A 32 2.16 -7.26 3.31
CA ASP A 32 2.36 -8.55 3.97
C ASP A 32 1.88 -9.69 3.08
N THR A 33 2.21 -10.93 3.46
CA THR A 33 1.74 -12.11 2.74
C THR A 33 0.24 -12.31 2.92
N ILE A 34 -0.39 -12.93 1.94
CA ILE A 34 -1.81 -13.31 1.99
C ILE A 34 -1.95 -14.54 2.87
N ARG A 35 -2.91 -14.52 3.81
CA ARG A 35 -3.19 -15.63 4.71
C ARG A 35 -4.70 -15.89 4.76
N SER A 36 -5.08 -17.16 4.82
CA SER A 36 -6.49 -17.55 5.04
C SER A 36 -6.96 -17.21 6.46
N ILE A 37 -6.05 -17.29 7.43
CA ILE A 37 -6.31 -16.92 8.82
C ILE A 37 -5.35 -15.76 9.17
N LYS A 38 -5.93 -14.64 9.63
CA LYS A 38 -5.15 -13.45 9.95
C LYS A 38 -4.14 -13.71 11.07
N VAL A 39 -2.89 -13.35 10.82
CA VAL A 39 -1.86 -13.22 11.85
C VAL A 39 -1.63 -11.72 12.05
N GLN A 40 -1.78 -11.24 13.28
CA GLN A 40 -1.68 -9.82 13.60
C GLN A 40 -0.37 -9.22 13.10
N ASP A 41 -0.45 -8.07 12.44
CA ASP A 41 0.67 -7.30 11.87
C ASP A 41 1.46 -8.01 10.77
N GLN A 42 1.01 -9.17 10.29
CA GLN A 42 1.73 -9.98 9.29
C GLN A 42 0.84 -10.47 8.16
N THR A 43 -0.32 -9.86 7.95
CA THR A 43 -1.29 -10.32 6.96
C THR A 43 -1.75 -9.18 6.07
N ALA A 44 -1.73 -9.40 4.74
CA ALA A 44 -2.32 -8.48 3.78
C ALA A 44 -3.85 -8.44 3.93
N ILE A 45 -4.43 -7.30 3.65
CA ILE A 45 -5.90 -7.18 3.60
C ILE A 45 -6.47 -7.98 2.42
N ASP A 46 -7.74 -8.35 2.49
CA ASP A 46 -8.38 -9.11 1.43
C ASP A 46 -8.49 -8.30 0.13
N LYS A 47 -8.46 -8.98 -1.00
CA LYS A 47 -8.83 -8.36 -2.27
C LYS A 47 -10.28 -7.88 -2.26
N GLY A 48 -10.58 -6.87 -3.03
CA GLY A 48 -11.93 -6.31 -3.07
C GLY A 48 -11.93 -4.83 -3.45
N ASN A 49 -13.06 -4.18 -3.20
CA ASN A 49 -13.25 -2.76 -3.49
C ASN A 49 -13.38 -2.00 -2.17
N TYR A 50 -12.65 -0.90 -2.05
CA TYR A 50 -12.59 -0.10 -0.83
C TYR A 50 -12.74 1.38 -1.15
N ARG A 51 -13.36 2.11 -0.24
CA ARG A 51 -13.34 3.57 -0.27
C ARG A 51 -12.04 4.08 0.34
N VAL A 52 -11.47 5.10 -0.27
CA VAL A 52 -10.24 5.75 0.23
C VAL A 52 -10.54 7.20 0.57
N ILE A 53 -10.09 7.65 1.73
CA ILE A 53 -10.16 9.05 2.17
C ILE A 53 -8.78 9.53 2.58
N LEU A 54 -8.66 10.83 2.84
CA LEU A 54 -7.49 11.39 3.53
C LEU A 54 -7.88 11.69 4.97
N SER A 55 -7.03 11.32 5.92
CA SER A 55 -7.21 11.63 7.34
C SER A 55 -5.86 11.72 8.03
N ILE A 56 -5.83 12.35 9.20
CA ILE A 56 -4.62 12.43 10.00
C ILE A 56 -4.40 11.08 10.69
N SER A 57 -3.24 10.48 10.46
CA SER A 57 -2.84 9.27 11.15
C SER A 57 -2.38 9.59 12.57
N ASN A 58 -2.94 8.88 13.56
CA ASN A 58 -2.48 8.99 14.94
C ASN A 58 -1.06 8.44 15.12
N ARG A 59 -0.72 7.41 14.36
CA ARG A 59 0.61 6.77 14.42
C ARG A 59 1.68 7.61 13.74
N PHE A 60 1.40 8.06 12.50
CA PHE A 60 2.40 8.75 11.68
C PHE A 60 2.35 10.27 11.81
N LYS A 61 1.32 10.81 12.44
CA LYS A 61 1.17 12.25 12.73
C LYS A 61 1.15 13.14 11.48
N ARG A 62 0.55 12.62 10.39
CA ARG A 62 0.41 13.39 9.13
C ARG A 62 -0.83 12.96 8.36
N LEU A 63 -1.24 13.79 7.41
CA LEU A 63 -2.35 13.49 6.51
C LEU A 63 -1.93 12.41 5.52
N MET A 64 -2.72 11.32 5.46
CA MET A 64 -2.40 10.14 4.66
C MET A 64 -3.66 9.50 4.12
N PRO A 65 -3.55 8.74 2.99
CA PRO A 65 -4.66 7.92 2.54
C PRO A 65 -5.04 6.87 3.58
N GLU A 66 -6.34 6.74 3.80
CA GLU A 66 -6.91 5.70 4.65
C GLU A 66 -7.87 4.85 3.84
N VAL A 67 -7.71 3.53 3.93
CA VAL A 67 -8.59 2.54 3.31
C VAL A 67 -9.67 2.16 4.30
N LEU A 68 -10.93 2.45 3.96
CA LEU A 68 -12.05 2.32 4.90
C LEU A 68 -12.71 0.94 4.84
N ASN A 69 -13.31 0.55 5.98
CA ASN A 69 -14.16 -0.64 6.10
C ASN A 69 -13.49 -1.92 5.63
N VAL A 70 -12.22 -2.09 5.98
CA VAL A 70 -11.50 -3.32 5.70
C VAL A 70 -11.88 -4.38 6.74
N PRO A 71 -12.48 -5.51 6.35
CA PRO A 71 -12.88 -6.54 7.30
C PRO A 71 -11.69 -7.02 8.15
N ASN A 72 -11.87 -7.06 9.47
CA ASN A 72 -10.88 -7.50 10.46
C ASN A 72 -9.64 -6.62 10.60
N PHE A 73 -9.67 -5.40 10.05
CA PHE A 73 -8.57 -4.45 10.13
C PHE A 73 -9.11 -3.07 10.48
N GLU A 74 -8.26 -2.27 11.14
CA GLU A 74 -8.49 -0.86 11.39
C GLU A 74 -7.24 -0.06 11.07
N GLY A 75 -7.43 1.20 10.65
CA GLY A 75 -6.32 2.10 10.39
C GLY A 75 -5.43 1.70 9.23
N ILE A 76 -5.97 1.02 8.23
CA ILE A 76 -5.20 0.64 7.04
C ILE A 76 -4.88 1.89 6.22
N ARG A 77 -3.60 2.07 5.94
CA ARG A 77 -3.05 3.23 5.22
C ARG A 77 -2.31 2.80 3.95
N ILE A 78 -2.19 3.75 3.03
CA ILE A 78 -1.25 3.66 1.92
C ILE A 78 -0.08 4.56 2.30
N HIS A 79 1.10 3.99 2.51
CA HIS A 79 2.25 4.78 2.98
C HIS A 79 3.58 4.25 2.44
N GLY A 80 4.64 5.01 2.65
CA GLY A 80 5.99 4.59 2.29
C GLY A 80 6.55 3.54 3.23
N GLY A 81 7.49 2.77 2.74
CA GLY A 81 8.20 1.75 3.50
C GLY A 81 9.08 0.93 2.57
N ASN A 82 9.84 0.00 3.11
CA ASN A 82 10.81 -0.76 2.32
C ASN A 82 10.50 -2.25 2.27
N THR A 83 10.18 -2.88 3.40
CA THR A 83 10.01 -4.33 3.51
C THR A 83 8.67 -4.64 4.17
N HIS A 84 8.28 -5.93 4.17
CA HIS A 84 7.04 -6.38 4.79
C HIS A 84 6.92 -6.02 6.28
N VAL A 85 8.04 -5.83 6.97
CA VAL A 85 8.04 -5.43 8.39
C VAL A 85 7.39 -4.06 8.59
N ASP A 86 7.43 -3.20 7.57
CA ASP A 86 6.84 -1.87 7.62
C ASP A 86 5.33 -1.87 7.31
N SER A 87 4.77 -3.00 6.89
CA SER A 87 3.39 -3.07 6.39
C SER A 87 2.34 -3.13 7.50
N SER A 88 2.37 -4.14 8.36
CA SER A 88 1.33 -4.38 9.37
C SER A 88 -0.08 -4.34 8.77
N GLY A 89 -0.26 -4.90 7.59
CA GLY A 89 -1.50 -4.89 6.82
C GLY A 89 -1.68 -3.68 5.90
N CYS A 90 -0.89 -2.63 6.07
CA CYS A 90 -0.92 -1.46 5.20
C CYS A 90 -0.31 -1.74 3.83
N ILE A 91 -0.66 -0.89 2.86
CA ILE A 91 -0.13 -0.98 1.51
C ILE A 91 1.04 -0.02 1.39
N LEU A 92 2.24 -0.57 1.21
CA LEU A 92 3.44 0.23 1.00
C LEU A 92 3.59 0.60 -0.48
N VAL A 93 4.02 1.83 -0.75
CA VAL A 93 4.22 2.34 -2.11
C VAL A 93 5.66 2.80 -2.30
N GLY A 94 6.21 2.53 -3.49
CA GLY A 94 7.58 2.90 -3.82
C GLY A 94 7.79 3.00 -5.33
N GLN A 95 8.73 3.85 -5.74
CA GLN A 95 9.07 4.08 -7.14
C GLN A 95 9.87 2.92 -7.73
N HIS A 96 10.73 2.31 -6.92
CA HIS A 96 11.64 1.24 -7.33
C HIS A 96 11.31 -0.06 -6.61
N ARG A 97 11.44 -1.18 -7.33
CA ARG A 97 11.24 -2.52 -6.81
C ARG A 97 12.51 -3.34 -7.00
N TYR A 98 12.94 -3.97 -5.93
CA TYR A 98 14.14 -4.81 -5.91
C TYR A 98 13.75 -6.23 -5.54
N LEU A 99 14.12 -7.20 -6.38
CA LEU A 99 13.80 -8.60 -6.17
C LEU A 99 15.09 -9.36 -5.85
N ASN A 100 15.14 -9.97 -4.65
CA ASN A 100 16.31 -10.73 -4.17
C ASN A 100 17.59 -9.90 -4.25
N LYS A 101 17.55 -8.67 -3.74
CA LYS A 101 18.68 -7.74 -3.77
C LYS A 101 19.10 -7.35 -2.35
N PRO A 102 20.38 -7.01 -2.15
CA PRO A 102 20.83 -6.50 -0.85
C PRO A 102 20.06 -5.24 -0.46
N ASN A 103 19.59 -5.23 0.80
CA ASN A 103 18.92 -4.06 1.36
C ASN A 103 19.91 -3.34 2.28
N PRO A 104 20.19 -2.05 2.05
CA PRO A 104 21.19 -1.32 2.83
C PRO A 104 20.80 -1.11 4.30
N ILE A 105 19.50 -1.13 4.60
CA ILE A 105 19.00 -0.92 5.96
C ILE A 105 18.95 -2.25 6.72
N LYS A 106 18.32 -3.26 6.15
CA LYS A 106 18.17 -4.59 6.78
C LYS A 106 19.44 -5.45 6.66
N LYS A 107 20.35 -5.08 5.77
CA LYS A 107 21.64 -5.78 5.53
C LYS A 107 21.46 -7.25 5.21
N SER A 108 20.43 -7.56 4.44
CA SER A 108 20.11 -8.92 3.97
C SER A 108 19.62 -8.86 2.53
N ILE A 109 19.58 -10.01 1.86
CA ILE A 109 19.05 -10.12 0.51
C ILE A 109 17.55 -10.44 0.62
N LEU A 110 16.71 -9.57 0.06
CA LEU A 110 15.25 -9.72 0.14
C LEU A 110 14.56 -8.96 -0.99
N ASN A 111 13.24 -9.08 -1.06
CA ASN A 111 12.40 -8.24 -1.91
C ASN A 111 12.05 -6.97 -1.15
N TRP A 112 12.18 -5.83 -1.79
CA TRP A 112 11.89 -4.55 -1.15
C TRP A 112 11.60 -3.45 -2.17
N ILE A 113 11.03 -2.34 -1.71
CA ILE A 113 10.72 -1.18 -2.51
C ILE A 113 11.30 0.09 -1.88
N GLN A 114 11.37 1.16 -2.69
CA GLN A 114 11.91 2.44 -2.24
C GLN A 114 11.29 3.58 -3.06
N GLY A 115 11.12 4.73 -2.44
CA GLY A 115 10.69 5.96 -3.12
C GLY A 115 9.76 6.82 -2.27
N THR A 116 9.36 7.96 -2.83
CA THR A 116 8.55 8.99 -2.15
C THR A 116 7.11 9.01 -2.64
N GLN A 117 6.57 7.88 -3.05
CA GLN A 117 5.25 7.79 -3.66
C GLN A 117 4.10 8.07 -2.72
N GLU A 118 4.31 7.96 -1.39
CA GLU A 118 3.27 8.30 -0.43
C GLU A 118 2.82 9.76 -0.58
N SER A 119 3.75 10.71 -0.63
CA SER A 119 3.41 12.13 -0.77
C SER A 119 2.74 12.42 -2.12
N LYS A 120 3.19 11.73 -3.17
CA LYS A 120 2.65 11.90 -4.52
C LYS A 120 1.22 11.38 -4.62
N ILE A 121 0.94 10.19 -4.08
CA ILE A 121 -0.44 9.64 -4.11
C ILE A 121 -1.36 10.46 -3.22
N THR A 122 -0.88 10.92 -2.07
CA THR A 122 -1.65 11.79 -1.19
C THR A 122 -2.06 13.08 -1.91
N ALA A 123 -1.14 13.69 -2.66
CA ALA A 123 -1.42 14.90 -3.43
C ALA A 123 -2.45 14.66 -4.55
N LEU A 124 -2.36 13.54 -5.25
CA LEU A 124 -3.33 13.16 -6.29
C LEU A 124 -4.72 12.95 -5.71
N ILE A 125 -4.82 12.27 -4.57
CA ILE A 125 -6.09 12.06 -3.87
C ILE A 125 -6.68 13.39 -3.41
N GLN A 126 -5.85 14.30 -2.87
CA GLN A 126 -6.31 15.62 -2.46
C GLN A 126 -6.89 16.40 -3.64
N LYS A 127 -6.26 16.35 -4.80
CA LYS A 127 -6.79 16.98 -6.02
C LYS A 127 -8.14 16.40 -6.43
N ALA A 128 -8.29 15.08 -6.35
CA ALA A 128 -9.57 14.44 -6.66
C ALA A 128 -10.66 14.90 -5.68
N ILE A 129 -10.36 14.92 -4.39
CA ILE A 129 -11.29 15.41 -3.36
C ILE A 129 -11.67 16.86 -3.60
N ASN A 130 -10.72 17.72 -3.98
CA ASN A 130 -10.97 19.12 -4.29
C ASN A 130 -11.92 19.30 -5.50
N ARG A 131 -11.96 18.32 -6.41
CA ARG A 131 -12.92 18.28 -7.53
C ARG A 131 -14.21 17.56 -7.16
N THR A 132 -14.44 17.29 -5.87
CA THR A 132 -15.60 16.53 -5.36
C THR A 132 -15.70 15.10 -5.89
N GLU A 133 -14.59 14.53 -6.33
CA GLU A 133 -14.52 13.12 -6.74
C GLU A 133 -14.31 12.21 -5.54
N LYS A 134 -14.99 11.08 -5.53
CA LYS A 134 -14.72 10.00 -4.58
C LYS A 134 -13.54 9.16 -5.08
N VAL A 135 -12.80 8.60 -4.14
CA VAL A 135 -11.63 7.76 -4.45
C VAL A 135 -11.91 6.33 -4.01
N TYR A 136 -11.71 5.40 -4.92
CA TYR A 136 -11.90 3.96 -4.67
C TYR A 136 -10.61 3.21 -4.98
N LEU A 137 -10.39 2.14 -4.23
CA LEU A 137 -9.27 1.21 -4.43
C LEU A 137 -9.85 -0.18 -4.73
N THR A 138 -9.45 -0.74 -5.85
CA THR A 138 -9.72 -2.13 -6.20
C THR A 138 -8.43 -2.93 -6.08
N ILE A 139 -8.47 -4.03 -5.32
CA ILE A 139 -7.35 -4.96 -5.18
C ILE A 139 -7.74 -6.27 -5.86
N ILE A 140 -6.94 -6.70 -6.80
CA ILE A 140 -7.12 -7.97 -7.51
C ILE A 140 -5.90 -8.86 -7.45
#